data_7cbe471268df816aba0afa4094c46b3a
#
_entry.id   7cbe471268df816aba0afa4094c46b3a
#
_cell.length_a   1.000
_cell.length_b   1.000
_cell.length_c   1.000
_cell.angle_alpha   90.00
_cell.angle_beta   90.00
_cell.angle_gamma   90.00
#
_symmetry.space_group_name_H-M   'P 1'
#
loop_
_entity.id
_entity.type
_entity.pdbx_description
1 polymer ?
#
loop_
_entity_poly.entity_id
_entity_poly.type
_entity_poly.pdbx_seq_one_letter_code
_entity_poly.pdbx_strand_id
1 'polypeptide(L)'
;RIAKGYLDVTALKIKADKLNEDILNQFSLDMIEMQKITASLVTLSSIQVAQIENVAPDHSLIKTLADRITFMEMTLYKMDKGVRGYKQLSKSIIQMKDNLKANGYELVDMLGKTYSDGMKVTANFVEDEELKEGEQIITSIIKPQINYRGVMIQSAQITVSQNL
;
A
#
# COMPACT_ATOMS: atom_id res chain seq x y z
N ARG A 1 -2.28 -56.77 65.49
CA ARG A 1 -2.24 -56.84 64.02
C ARG A 1 -3.06 -55.70 63.34
N ILE A 2 -4.22 -55.33 63.83
CA ILE A 2 -5.12 -54.30 63.30
C ILE A 2 -4.50 -52.89 63.41
N ALA A 3 -3.85 -52.54 64.52
CA ALA A 3 -3.24 -51.19 64.68
C ALA A 3 -2.09 -50.91 63.74
N LYS A 4 -1.29 -51.91 63.33
CA LYS A 4 -0.17 -51.73 62.40
C LYS A 4 -0.65 -51.47 60.94
N GLY A 5 -1.76 -52.10 60.51
CA GLY A 5 -2.38 -51.87 59.23
C GLY A 5 -3.03 -50.49 59.15
N TYR A 6 -3.57 -49.96 60.22
CA TYR A 6 -4.17 -48.62 60.28
C TYR A 6 -3.12 -47.51 60.16
N LEU A 7 -1.94 -47.67 60.78
CA LEU A 7 -0.81 -46.76 60.65
C LEU A 7 -0.25 -46.73 59.23
N ASP A 8 -0.19 -47.86 58.54
CA ASP A 8 0.31 -47.93 57.14
C ASP A 8 -0.62 -47.21 56.14
N VAL A 9 -1.95 -47.33 56.33
CA VAL A 9 -2.94 -46.64 55.52
C VAL A 9 -2.87 -45.09 55.67
N THR A 10 -2.69 -44.67 56.96
CA THR A 10 -2.57 -43.24 57.28
C THR A 10 -1.27 -42.65 56.69
N ALA A 11 -0.17 -43.38 56.78
CA ALA A 11 1.11 -42.96 56.17
C ALA A 11 1.02 -42.89 54.66
N LEU A 12 0.32 -43.83 54.00
CA LEU A 12 0.08 -43.79 52.53
C LEU A 12 -0.78 -42.59 52.10
N LYS A 13 -1.82 -42.26 52.89
CA LYS A 13 -2.69 -41.11 52.64
C LYS A 13 -1.91 -39.82 52.72
N ILE A 14 -1.11 -39.61 53.78
CA ILE A 14 -0.25 -38.44 53.95
C ILE A 14 0.73 -38.27 52.70
N LYS A 15 1.27 -39.43 52.29
CA LYS A 15 2.20 -39.43 51.13
C LYS A 15 1.50 -39.09 49.81
N ALA A 16 0.26 -39.55 49.61
CA ALA A 16 -0.55 -39.22 48.44
C ALA A 16 -0.98 -37.75 48.45
N ASP A 17 -1.38 -37.21 49.59
CA ASP A 17 -1.78 -35.81 49.72
C ASP A 17 -0.60 -34.87 49.43
N LYS A 18 0.61 -35.21 49.93
CA LYS A 18 1.82 -34.45 49.64
C LYS A 18 2.20 -34.51 48.15
N LEU A 19 2.09 -35.66 47.48
CA LEU A 19 2.35 -35.81 46.07
C LEU A 19 1.38 -34.99 45.22
N ASN A 20 0.09 -34.97 45.61
CA ASN A 20 -0.91 -34.13 44.95
C ASN A 20 -0.60 -32.62 45.09
N GLU A 21 -0.16 -32.20 46.29
CA GLU A 21 0.26 -30.80 46.49
C GLU A 21 1.47 -30.43 45.66
N ASP A 22 2.48 -31.31 45.58
CA ASP A 22 3.68 -31.11 44.75
C ASP A 22 3.31 -31.00 43.24
N ILE A 23 2.41 -31.85 42.75
CA ILE A 23 1.90 -31.82 41.36
C ILE A 23 1.15 -30.51 41.09
N LEU A 24 0.28 -30.08 42.00
CA LEU A 24 -0.46 -28.82 41.84
C LEU A 24 0.45 -27.61 41.83
N ASN A 25 1.48 -27.59 42.68
CA ASN A 25 2.47 -26.52 42.70
C ASN A 25 3.27 -26.47 41.39
N GLN A 26 3.72 -27.62 40.87
CA GLN A 26 4.42 -27.70 39.61
C GLN A 26 3.54 -27.21 38.44
N PHE A 27 2.28 -27.66 38.39
CA PHE A 27 1.33 -27.23 37.37
C PHE A 27 1.10 -25.72 37.42
N SER A 28 1.03 -25.10 38.58
CA SER A 28 0.89 -23.65 38.75
C SER A 28 2.11 -22.90 38.23
N LEU A 29 3.32 -23.41 38.46
CA LEU A 29 4.56 -22.83 37.95
C LEU A 29 4.61 -22.91 36.41
N ASP A 30 4.25 -24.07 35.84
CA ASP A 30 4.22 -24.28 34.40
C ASP A 30 3.21 -23.34 33.70
N MET A 31 2.04 -23.12 34.32
CA MET A 31 1.05 -22.17 33.84
C MET A 31 1.58 -20.72 33.80
N ILE A 32 2.29 -20.31 34.87
CA ILE A 32 2.90 -18.97 34.93
C ILE A 32 3.94 -18.80 33.84
N GLU A 33 4.74 -19.84 33.59
CA GLU A 33 5.74 -19.80 32.52
C GLU A 33 5.11 -19.74 31.13
N MET A 34 4.06 -20.52 30.86
CA MET A 34 3.29 -20.45 29.63
C MET A 34 2.68 -19.07 29.42
N GLN A 35 2.14 -18.43 30.44
CA GLN A 35 1.61 -17.07 30.35
C GLN A 35 2.70 -16.05 29.96
N LYS A 36 3.90 -16.16 30.53
CA LYS A 36 5.04 -15.30 30.17
C LYS A 36 5.46 -15.48 28.73
N ILE A 37 5.55 -16.73 28.23
CA ILE A 37 5.87 -17.03 26.84
C ILE A 37 4.82 -16.45 25.90
N THR A 38 3.54 -16.63 26.21
CA THR A 38 2.43 -16.10 25.42
C THR A 38 2.48 -14.56 25.35
N ALA A 39 2.72 -13.88 26.46
CA ALA A 39 2.85 -12.44 26.52
C ALA A 39 4.03 -11.94 25.66
N SER A 40 5.17 -12.65 25.70
CA SER A 40 6.35 -12.33 24.88
C SER A 40 6.07 -12.51 23.39
N LEU A 41 5.35 -13.57 22.99
CA LEU A 41 4.96 -13.80 21.59
C LEU A 41 4.02 -12.71 21.08
N VAL A 42 3.05 -12.28 21.87
CA VAL A 42 2.15 -11.17 21.51
C VAL A 42 2.94 -9.88 21.32
N THR A 43 3.89 -9.59 22.21
CA THR A 43 4.73 -8.39 22.10
C THR A 43 5.61 -8.43 20.84
N LEU A 44 6.25 -9.58 20.55
CA LEU A 44 7.04 -9.75 19.33
C LEU A 44 6.21 -9.60 18.06
N SER A 45 5.00 -10.18 18.02
CA SER A 45 4.11 -10.04 16.86
C SER A 45 3.66 -8.60 16.66
N SER A 46 3.37 -7.85 17.71
CA SER A 46 3.00 -6.43 17.62
C SER A 46 4.17 -5.55 17.12
N ILE A 47 5.40 -5.86 17.55
CA ILE A 47 6.60 -5.16 17.05
C ILE A 47 6.82 -5.43 15.56
N GLN A 48 6.65 -6.67 15.11
CA GLN A 48 6.77 -7.01 13.68
C GLN A 48 5.72 -6.32 12.83
N VAL A 49 4.46 -6.27 13.28
CA VAL A 49 3.39 -5.55 12.58
C VAL A 49 3.69 -4.06 12.51
N ALA A 50 4.12 -3.44 13.60
CA ALA A 50 4.49 -2.03 13.63
C ALA A 50 5.70 -1.70 12.72
N GLN A 51 6.66 -2.62 12.58
CA GLN A 51 7.80 -2.46 11.67
C GLN A 51 7.37 -2.59 10.20
N ILE A 52 6.43 -3.46 9.87
CA ILE A 52 5.87 -3.60 8.52
C ILE A 52 5.06 -2.36 8.13
N GLU A 53 4.31 -1.77 9.05
CA GLU A 53 3.54 -0.54 8.81
C GLU A 53 4.41 0.71 8.62
N ASN A 54 5.64 0.73 9.13
CA ASN A 54 6.56 1.85 8.99
C ASN A 54 7.48 1.78 7.76
N VAL A 55 7.48 0.71 6.98
CA VAL A 55 8.18 0.68 5.70
C VAL A 55 7.34 1.41 4.68
N ALA A 56 7.79 2.61 4.27
CA ALA A 56 7.16 3.34 3.19
C ALA A 56 7.06 2.45 1.94
N PRO A 57 5.90 2.35 1.29
CA PRO A 57 5.73 1.50 0.13
C PRO A 57 6.69 1.91 -0.99
N ASP A 58 7.35 0.94 -1.63
CA ASP A 58 8.14 1.19 -2.83
C ASP A 58 7.20 1.40 -4.02
N HIS A 59 7.21 2.62 -4.56
CA HIS A 59 6.38 3.03 -5.69
C HIS A 59 7.10 2.95 -7.04
N SER A 60 8.33 2.43 -7.11
CA SER A 60 9.17 2.46 -8.31
C SER A 60 8.53 1.76 -9.51
N LEU A 61 7.98 0.57 -9.30
CA LEU A 61 7.27 -0.18 -10.35
C LEU A 61 6.06 0.61 -10.87
N ILE A 62 5.27 1.19 -9.98
CA ILE A 62 4.07 1.95 -10.37
C ILE A 62 4.44 3.21 -11.16
N LYS A 63 5.50 3.91 -10.76
CA LYS A 63 6.00 5.07 -11.52
C LYS A 63 6.39 4.68 -12.94
N THR A 64 7.10 3.56 -13.10
CA THR A 64 7.48 3.04 -14.42
C THR A 64 6.25 2.67 -15.27
N LEU A 65 5.26 2.00 -14.70
CA LEU A 65 4.01 1.67 -15.38
C LEU A 65 3.22 2.93 -15.77
N ALA A 66 3.14 3.90 -14.88
CA ALA A 66 2.47 5.18 -15.12
C ALA A 66 3.10 5.94 -16.28
N ASP A 67 4.42 5.97 -16.38
CA ASP A 67 5.14 6.58 -17.50
C ASP A 67 4.76 5.91 -18.84
N ARG A 68 4.64 4.57 -18.85
CA ARG A 68 4.23 3.83 -20.07
C ARG A 68 2.77 4.05 -20.43
N ILE A 69 1.87 4.09 -19.47
CA ILE A 69 0.45 4.40 -19.69
C ILE A 69 0.34 5.81 -20.28
N THR A 70 1.03 6.79 -19.70
CA THR A 70 1.05 8.18 -20.18
C THR A 70 1.59 8.29 -21.60
N PHE A 71 2.65 7.58 -21.93
CA PHE A 71 3.17 7.52 -23.29
C PHE A 71 2.12 7.00 -24.29
N MET A 72 1.40 5.95 -23.95
CA MET A 72 0.32 5.41 -24.78
C MET A 72 -0.84 6.40 -24.91
N GLU A 73 -1.22 7.10 -23.85
CA GLU A 73 -2.25 8.16 -23.90
C GLU A 73 -1.85 9.29 -24.84
N MET A 74 -0.60 9.78 -24.76
CA MET A 74 -0.09 10.81 -25.67
C MET A 74 -0.08 10.35 -27.13
N THR A 75 0.25 9.08 -27.36
CA THR A 75 0.22 8.51 -28.70
C THR A 75 -1.20 8.49 -29.25
N LEU A 76 -2.18 8.03 -28.45
CA LEU A 76 -3.59 8.04 -28.83
C LEU A 76 -4.15 9.46 -29.01
N TYR A 77 -3.70 10.42 -28.20
CA TYR A 77 -4.14 11.81 -28.31
C TYR A 77 -3.81 12.42 -29.68
N LYS A 78 -2.67 12.02 -30.24
CA LYS A 78 -2.20 12.47 -31.58
C LYS A 78 -2.71 11.62 -32.76
N MET A 79 -3.32 10.45 -32.45
CA MET A 79 -3.78 9.52 -33.46
C MET A 79 -5.17 9.88 -33.97
N ASP A 80 -5.44 9.65 -35.24
CA ASP A 80 -6.79 9.76 -35.80
C ASP A 80 -7.72 8.74 -35.13
N LYS A 81 -8.82 9.22 -34.58
CA LYS A 81 -9.83 8.42 -33.87
C LYS A 81 -10.55 7.40 -34.77
N GLY A 82 -10.49 7.57 -36.08
CA GLY A 82 -11.04 6.66 -37.10
C GLY A 82 -10.19 5.42 -37.35
N VAL A 83 -8.93 5.39 -36.89
CA VAL A 83 -8.03 4.25 -37.10
C VAL A 83 -8.57 3.00 -36.44
N ARG A 84 -8.51 1.89 -37.18
CA ARG A 84 -8.93 0.57 -36.66
C ARG A 84 -8.12 0.22 -35.41
N GLY A 85 -8.81 -0.12 -34.33
CA GLY A 85 -8.17 -0.46 -33.05
C GLY A 85 -8.07 0.71 -32.08
N TYR A 86 -8.28 1.97 -32.49
CA TYR A 86 -8.23 3.15 -31.61
C TYR A 86 -9.12 2.98 -30.36
N LYS A 87 -10.39 2.56 -30.54
CA LYS A 87 -11.34 2.38 -29.44
C LYS A 87 -10.91 1.30 -28.47
N GLN A 88 -10.35 0.18 -28.97
CA GLN A 88 -9.86 -0.91 -28.10
C GLN A 88 -8.65 -0.45 -27.29
N LEU A 89 -7.67 0.22 -27.90
CA LEU A 89 -6.50 0.76 -27.20
C LEU A 89 -6.90 1.80 -26.15
N SER A 90 -7.78 2.72 -26.51
CA SER A 90 -8.30 3.73 -25.58
C SER A 90 -8.99 3.08 -24.37
N LYS A 91 -9.84 2.06 -24.59
CA LYS A 91 -10.49 1.31 -23.51
C LYS A 91 -9.48 0.58 -22.64
N SER A 92 -8.44 -0.02 -23.23
CA SER A 92 -7.41 -0.73 -22.48
C SER A 92 -6.62 0.21 -21.57
N ILE A 93 -6.31 1.42 -22.02
CA ILE A 93 -5.63 2.44 -21.20
C ILE A 93 -6.51 2.85 -20.03
N ILE A 94 -7.78 3.12 -20.26
CA ILE A 94 -8.73 3.46 -19.19
C ILE A 94 -8.78 2.33 -18.16
N GLN A 95 -8.88 1.06 -18.58
CA GLN A 95 -8.89 -0.07 -17.68
C GLN A 95 -7.60 -0.19 -16.85
N MET A 96 -6.42 0.08 -17.45
CA MET A 96 -5.16 0.08 -16.70
C MET A 96 -5.16 1.18 -15.63
N LYS A 97 -5.65 2.39 -15.95
CA LYS A 97 -5.79 3.49 -14.97
C LYS A 97 -6.77 3.15 -13.87
N ASP A 98 -7.91 2.52 -14.19
CA ASP A 98 -8.90 2.06 -13.21
C ASP A 98 -8.32 0.99 -12.28
N ASN A 99 -7.52 0.06 -12.80
CA ASN A 99 -6.83 -0.94 -11.99
C ASN A 99 -5.81 -0.30 -11.04
N LEU A 100 -5.06 0.70 -11.48
CA LEU A 100 -4.16 1.45 -10.60
C LEU A 100 -4.95 2.19 -9.51
N LYS A 101 -6.07 2.82 -9.89
CA LYS A 101 -6.96 3.53 -8.96
C LYS A 101 -7.55 2.60 -7.91
N ALA A 102 -7.96 1.40 -8.29
CA ALA A 102 -8.45 0.36 -7.37
C ALA A 102 -7.38 -0.05 -6.33
N ASN A 103 -6.09 0.10 -6.66
CA ASN A 103 -4.96 -0.14 -5.77
C ASN A 103 -4.46 1.14 -5.05
N GLY A 104 -5.24 2.22 -5.10
CA GLY A 104 -4.96 3.47 -4.42
C GLY A 104 -4.04 4.44 -5.18
N TYR A 105 -3.71 4.16 -6.45
CA TYR A 105 -2.89 5.03 -7.28
C TYR A 105 -3.73 5.77 -8.30
N GLU A 106 -3.67 7.08 -8.30
CA GLU A 106 -4.37 7.94 -9.24
C GLU A 106 -3.36 8.62 -10.18
N LEU A 107 -3.51 8.42 -11.48
CA LEU A 107 -2.84 9.20 -12.51
C LEU A 107 -3.74 10.39 -12.85
N VAL A 108 -3.25 11.60 -12.61
CA VAL A 108 -4.04 12.82 -12.82
C VAL A 108 -4.10 13.15 -14.31
N ASP A 109 -5.32 13.26 -14.83
CA ASP A 109 -5.55 13.64 -16.22
C ASP A 109 -5.25 15.12 -16.43
N MET A 110 -4.25 15.43 -17.25
CA MET A 110 -3.85 16.81 -17.56
C MET A 110 -3.80 17.08 -19.06
N LEU A 111 -3.63 16.03 -19.90
CA LEU A 111 -3.46 16.17 -21.33
C LEU A 111 -4.69 16.83 -22.01
N GLY A 112 -4.45 17.85 -22.82
CA GLY A 112 -5.49 18.60 -23.51
C GLY A 112 -6.29 19.56 -22.62
N LYS A 113 -5.92 19.74 -21.34
CA LYS A 113 -6.55 20.70 -20.45
C LYS A 113 -5.84 22.05 -20.45
N THR A 114 -6.59 23.08 -20.08
CA THR A 114 -6.03 24.42 -19.90
C THR A 114 -5.03 24.43 -18.73
N TYR A 115 -3.88 25.03 -18.94
CA TYR A 115 -2.91 25.27 -17.87
C TYR A 115 -3.36 26.42 -16.98
N SER A 116 -3.01 26.38 -15.71
CA SER A 116 -3.16 27.50 -14.76
C SER A 116 -1.97 27.60 -13.83
N ASP A 117 -1.57 28.81 -13.47
CA ASP A 117 -0.40 29.10 -12.63
C ASP A 117 -0.46 28.48 -11.22
N GLY A 118 -1.63 28.04 -10.75
CA GLY A 118 -1.80 27.35 -9.46
C GLY A 118 -1.46 25.87 -9.48
N MET A 119 -1.15 25.29 -10.63
CA MET A 119 -0.81 23.86 -10.75
C MET A 119 0.58 23.57 -10.16
N LYS A 120 0.66 22.52 -9.33
CA LYS A 120 1.93 22.04 -8.76
C LYS A 120 2.66 21.13 -9.76
N VAL A 121 3.15 21.70 -10.85
CA VAL A 121 3.80 21.00 -11.95
C VAL A 121 5.08 21.72 -12.37
N THR A 122 5.98 21.02 -13.07
CA THR A 122 7.07 21.63 -13.82
C THR A 122 6.63 21.78 -15.26
N ALA A 123 6.45 23.00 -15.72
CA ALA A 123 5.98 23.31 -17.08
C ALA A 123 7.08 23.86 -17.98
N ASN A 124 7.18 23.32 -19.18
CA ASN A 124 7.92 23.90 -20.30
C ASN A 124 6.91 24.57 -21.24
N PHE A 125 7.15 25.80 -21.65
CA PHE A 125 6.28 26.55 -22.54
C PHE A 125 6.81 26.55 -23.96
N VAL A 126 5.91 26.36 -24.93
CA VAL A 126 6.19 26.36 -26.37
C VAL A 126 5.16 27.24 -27.07
N GLU A 127 5.62 28.15 -27.93
CA GLU A 127 4.74 28.99 -28.72
C GLU A 127 4.01 28.14 -29.77
N ASP A 128 2.72 28.42 -29.96
CA ASP A 128 1.82 27.73 -30.88
C ASP A 128 0.80 28.74 -31.44
N GLU A 129 1.08 29.24 -32.64
CA GLU A 129 0.25 30.24 -33.33
C GLU A 129 -1.13 29.69 -33.74
N GLU A 130 -1.34 28.36 -33.69
CA GLU A 130 -2.66 27.76 -33.99
C GLU A 130 -3.65 27.93 -32.85
N LEU A 131 -3.15 28.24 -31.64
CA LEU A 131 -3.99 28.53 -30.47
C LEU A 131 -4.56 29.95 -30.53
N LYS A 132 -5.63 30.21 -29.83
CA LYS A 132 -6.17 31.55 -29.64
C LYS A 132 -5.24 32.37 -28.76
N GLU A 133 -5.20 33.70 -29.02
CA GLU A 133 -4.45 34.64 -28.20
C GLU A 133 -4.83 34.49 -26.69
N GLY A 134 -3.83 34.33 -25.83
CA GLY A 134 -3.99 34.09 -24.40
C GLY A 134 -4.34 32.65 -24.00
N GLU A 135 -4.43 31.71 -24.94
CA GLU A 135 -4.74 30.32 -24.66
C GLU A 135 -3.47 29.55 -24.28
N GLN A 136 -3.58 28.74 -23.22
CA GLN A 136 -2.51 27.87 -22.73
C GLN A 136 -3.06 26.46 -22.52
N ILE A 137 -2.56 25.49 -23.30
CA ILE A 137 -3.04 24.10 -23.27
C ILE A 137 -1.87 23.16 -22.99
N ILE A 138 -2.11 22.16 -22.12
CA ILE A 138 -1.17 21.09 -21.84
C ILE A 138 -1.17 20.11 -23.03
N THR A 139 -0.14 20.15 -23.84
CA THR A 139 -0.04 19.37 -25.08
C THR A 139 0.84 18.15 -24.97
N SER A 140 1.67 18.08 -23.91
CA SER A 140 2.49 16.90 -23.64
C SER A 140 2.71 16.68 -22.16
N ILE A 141 2.84 15.41 -21.78
CA ILE A 141 3.18 14.99 -20.41
C ILE A 141 4.49 14.20 -20.48
N ILE A 142 5.55 14.75 -19.90
CA ILE A 142 6.88 14.12 -19.84
C ILE A 142 6.91 13.12 -18.69
N LYS A 143 6.33 13.51 -17.55
CA LYS A 143 6.06 12.64 -16.39
C LYS A 143 4.67 12.90 -15.85
N PRO A 144 3.87 11.88 -15.58
CA PRO A 144 2.53 12.06 -15.00
C PRO A 144 2.59 12.45 -13.53
N GLN A 145 1.61 13.21 -13.08
CA GLN A 145 1.34 13.32 -11.65
C GLN A 145 0.71 12.03 -11.14
N ILE A 146 1.28 11.50 -10.06
CA ILE A 146 0.79 10.29 -9.41
C ILE A 146 0.46 10.62 -7.96
N ASN A 147 -0.75 10.33 -7.55
CA ASN A 147 -1.18 10.35 -6.16
C ASN A 147 -1.32 8.92 -5.65
N TYR A 148 -0.88 8.65 -4.42
CA TYR A 148 -1.12 7.40 -3.72
C TYR A 148 -1.94 7.68 -2.46
N ARG A 149 -3.14 7.11 -2.39
CA ARG A 149 -4.10 7.32 -1.28
C ARG A 149 -4.30 8.82 -0.97
N GLY A 150 -4.40 9.64 -2.01
CA GLY A 150 -4.60 11.09 -1.91
C GLY A 150 -3.34 11.91 -1.69
N VAL A 151 -2.17 11.30 -1.50
CA VAL A 151 -0.88 11.99 -1.33
C VAL A 151 -0.09 11.96 -2.64
N MET A 152 0.39 13.12 -3.09
CA MET A 152 1.24 13.21 -4.28
C MET A 152 2.59 12.54 -4.03
N ILE A 153 2.91 11.50 -4.80
CA ILE A 153 4.19 10.78 -4.77
C ILE A 153 5.09 11.10 -5.97
N GLN A 154 4.53 11.74 -7.00
CA GLN A 154 5.24 12.26 -8.17
C GLN A 154 4.51 13.48 -8.70
N SER A 155 5.21 14.60 -8.88
CA SER A 155 4.69 15.78 -9.57
C SER A 155 4.78 15.62 -11.07
N ALA A 156 3.87 16.26 -11.82
CA ALA A 156 3.91 16.24 -13.27
C ALA A 156 5.03 17.11 -13.83
N GLN A 157 5.61 16.65 -14.95
CA GLN A 157 6.41 17.45 -15.86
C GLN A 157 5.68 17.51 -17.20
N ILE A 158 5.34 18.71 -17.64
CA ILE A 158 4.44 18.92 -18.77
C ILE A 158 5.03 19.90 -19.79
N THR A 159 4.51 19.87 -21.00
CA THR A 159 4.69 20.93 -21.99
C THR A 159 3.36 21.63 -22.20
N VAL A 160 3.39 22.94 -22.14
CA VAL A 160 2.24 23.82 -22.37
C VAL A 160 2.48 24.54 -23.69
N SER A 161 1.57 24.35 -24.65
CA SER A 161 1.51 25.21 -25.82
C SER A 161 0.73 26.47 -25.51
N GLN A 162 1.24 27.61 -25.94
CA GLN A 162 0.64 28.92 -25.68
C GLN A 162 0.71 29.82 -26.87
N ASN A 163 -0.22 30.78 -26.97
CA ASN A 163 -0.18 31.91 -27.89
C ASN A 163 -0.38 33.18 -27.06
N LEU A 164 0.73 33.91 -26.81
CA LEU A 164 0.75 35.12 -25.98
C LEU A 164 0.80 36.39 -26.82
#